data_967dd15d93a80f4f6e2ec16c85168f52
#
_entry.id   967dd15d93a80f4f6e2ec16c85168f52
#
_cell.length_a   1.000
_cell.length_b   1.000
_cell.length_c   1.000
_cell.angle_alpha   90.00
_cell.angle_beta   90.00
_cell.angle_gamma   90.00
#
_symmetry.space_group_name_H-M   'P 1'
#
loop_
_entity.id
_entity.type
_entity.pdbx_description
1 polymer ?
#
loop_
_entity_poly.entity_id
_entity_poly.type
_entity_poly.pdbx_seq_one_letter_code
_entity_poly.pdbx_strand_id
1 'polypeptide(L)'
;RGAIVELLERLGRQPSHALRREAAAGLTRLGRPAPPPGPVPEVKAGGGDQLRTYREIVERTRRPRTVEVRTSRGSFRLRLDCALAPRTCLNFLDLAGQHFYDGLLFHRVVPDFVVQAGDPRGDGYGGPGYVLGDEINRLRYRRGIAGMALAGPDTGGSQFFITLSPQPHLDGGYTAFGEVVAGAEVLDAIEAGDRIESIVEVR
;
A
#
# COMPACT_ATOMS: atom_id res chain seq x y z
N ARG A 1 -1.41 -24.15 -28.99
CA ARG A 1 -2.52 -23.21 -28.64
C ARG A 1 -3.45 -23.79 -27.55
N GLY A 2 -3.83 -25.09 -27.62
CA GLY A 2 -4.72 -25.71 -26.62
C GLY A 2 -4.22 -25.63 -25.18
N ALA A 3 -2.95 -25.99 -24.93
CA ALA A 3 -2.35 -25.99 -23.60
C ALA A 3 -2.29 -24.59 -22.95
N ILE A 4 -2.11 -23.54 -23.75
CA ILE A 4 -2.11 -22.16 -23.27
C ILE A 4 -3.51 -21.73 -22.82
N VAL A 5 -4.54 -22.09 -23.59
CA VAL A 5 -5.95 -21.80 -23.24
C VAL A 5 -6.31 -22.50 -21.93
N GLU A 6 -5.98 -23.78 -21.79
CA GLU A 6 -6.25 -24.58 -20.60
C GLU A 6 -5.53 -23.99 -19.35
N LEU A 7 -4.28 -23.57 -19.50
CA LEU A 7 -3.54 -22.90 -18.45
C LEU A 7 -4.23 -21.58 -18.03
N LEU A 8 -4.63 -20.76 -18.98
CA LEU A 8 -5.31 -19.48 -18.71
C LEU A 8 -6.68 -19.71 -18.05
N GLU A 9 -7.46 -20.70 -18.48
CA GLU A 9 -8.73 -21.06 -17.84
C GLU A 9 -8.52 -21.51 -16.38
N ARG A 10 -7.47 -22.30 -16.11
CA ARG A 10 -7.10 -22.71 -14.76
C ARG A 10 -6.66 -21.52 -13.90
N LEU A 11 -5.85 -20.60 -14.44
CA LEU A 11 -5.42 -19.38 -13.74
C LEU A 11 -6.60 -18.44 -13.47
N GLY A 12 -7.58 -18.37 -14.37
CA GLY A 12 -8.80 -17.59 -14.20
C GLY A 12 -9.71 -18.05 -13.05
N ARG A 13 -9.49 -19.27 -12.53
CA ARG A 13 -10.22 -19.83 -11.38
C ARG A 13 -9.48 -19.67 -10.04
N GLN A 14 -8.26 -19.13 -10.07
CA GLN A 14 -7.47 -18.95 -8.85
C GLN A 14 -8.06 -17.87 -7.93
N PRO A 15 -7.85 -17.93 -6.61
CA PRO A 15 -8.29 -16.89 -5.67
C PRO A 15 -7.69 -15.51 -5.97
N SER A 16 -6.51 -15.48 -6.55
CA SER A 16 -5.79 -14.24 -6.88
C SER A 16 -6.51 -13.42 -7.95
N HIS A 17 -6.91 -12.18 -7.59
CA HIS A 17 -7.52 -11.24 -8.53
C HIS A 17 -6.58 -10.91 -9.70
N ALA A 18 -5.28 -10.79 -9.45
CA ALA A 18 -4.27 -10.51 -10.47
C ALA A 18 -4.20 -11.66 -11.50
N LEU A 19 -4.10 -12.91 -11.03
CA LEU A 19 -4.06 -14.07 -11.91
C LEU A 19 -5.32 -14.17 -12.75
N ARG A 20 -6.49 -13.90 -12.15
CA ARG A 20 -7.76 -13.89 -12.89
C ARG A 20 -7.79 -12.82 -13.97
N ARG A 21 -7.32 -11.60 -13.65
CA ARG A 21 -7.27 -10.49 -14.61
C ARG A 21 -6.33 -10.76 -15.77
N GLU A 22 -5.12 -11.25 -15.50
CA GLU A 22 -4.14 -11.59 -16.54
C GLU A 22 -4.61 -12.78 -17.39
N ALA A 23 -5.24 -13.77 -16.76
CA ALA A 23 -5.85 -14.89 -17.46
C ALA A 23 -6.98 -14.44 -18.39
N ALA A 24 -7.86 -13.54 -17.91
CA ALA A 24 -8.94 -12.95 -18.71
C ALA A 24 -8.41 -12.16 -19.90
N ALA A 25 -7.38 -11.32 -19.70
CA ALA A 25 -6.72 -10.56 -20.77
C ALA A 25 -6.08 -11.52 -21.80
N GLY A 26 -5.42 -12.58 -21.34
CA GLY A 26 -4.86 -13.62 -22.22
C GLY A 26 -5.90 -14.36 -23.06
N LEU A 27 -7.01 -14.75 -22.44
CA LEU A 27 -8.13 -15.40 -23.13
C LEU A 27 -8.76 -14.47 -24.18
N THR A 28 -9.00 -13.21 -23.84
CA THR A 28 -9.54 -12.21 -24.77
C THR A 28 -8.63 -12.04 -26.00
N ARG A 29 -7.31 -11.97 -25.81
CA ARG A 29 -6.33 -11.90 -26.91
C ARG A 29 -6.36 -13.14 -27.83
N LEU A 30 -6.79 -14.28 -27.28
CA LEU A 30 -6.95 -15.52 -28.04
C LEU A 30 -8.35 -15.70 -28.63
N GLY A 31 -9.23 -14.68 -28.53
CA GLY A 31 -10.61 -14.72 -29.01
C GLY A 31 -11.51 -15.66 -28.21
N ARG A 32 -11.17 -15.92 -26.93
CA ARG A 32 -11.97 -16.74 -26.02
C ARG A 32 -12.74 -15.87 -25.03
N PRO A 33 -13.93 -16.28 -24.58
CA PRO A 33 -14.66 -15.55 -23.55
C PRO A 33 -13.84 -15.51 -22.26
N ALA A 34 -13.67 -14.30 -21.71
CA ALA A 34 -13.07 -14.14 -20.40
C ALA A 34 -14.02 -14.65 -19.32
N PRO A 35 -13.52 -15.31 -18.26
CA PRO A 35 -14.34 -15.64 -17.11
C PRO A 35 -14.88 -14.33 -16.50
N PRO A 36 -16.10 -14.35 -15.92
CA PRO A 36 -16.66 -13.18 -15.25
C PRO A 36 -15.70 -12.71 -14.16
N PRO A 37 -15.58 -11.37 -13.94
CA PRO A 37 -14.83 -10.87 -12.81
C PRO A 37 -15.37 -11.52 -11.54
N GLY A 38 -14.48 -12.09 -10.74
CA GLY A 38 -14.89 -12.66 -9.45
C GLY A 38 -15.56 -11.59 -8.58
N PRO A 39 -16.35 -11.98 -7.57
CA PRO A 39 -17.03 -11.02 -6.72
C PRO A 39 -16.00 -10.03 -6.18
N VAL A 40 -16.29 -8.74 -6.37
CA VAL A 40 -15.60 -7.67 -5.66
C VAL A 40 -15.89 -7.94 -4.19
N PRO A 41 -14.87 -8.00 -3.31
CA PRO A 41 -15.13 -8.12 -1.88
C PRO A 41 -16.11 -7.02 -1.48
N GLU A 42 -17.29 -7.40 -0.95
CA GLU A 42 -18.19 -6.41 -0.37
C GLU A 42 -17.44 -5.68 0.73
N VAL A 43 -17.14 -4.42 0.50
CA VAL A 43 -16.75 -3.51 1.56
C VAL A 43 -17.98 -3.41 2.46
N LYS A 44 -17.98 -4.15 3.57
CA LYS A 44 -18.96 -3.95 4.62
C LYS A 44 -18.74 -2.53 5.11
N ALA A 45 -19.54 -1.61 4.60
CA ALA A 45 -19.69 -0.30 5.20
C ALA A 45 -20.09 -0.58 6.66
N GLY A 46 -19.15 -0.37 7.57
CA GLY A 46 -19.40 -0.56 8.99
C GLY A 46 -20.49 0.44 9.38
N GLY A 47 -21.71 -0.06 9.58
CA GLY A 47 -22.86 0.69 10.08
C GLY A 47 -22.72 1.03 11.57
N GLY A 48 -21.52 1.50 11.98
CA GLY A 48 -21.30 2.05 13.31
C GLY A 48 -21.50 3.55 13.29
N ASP A 49 -21.89 4.10 14.42
CA ASP A 49 -22.07 5.52 14.66
C ASP A 49 -20.93 6.36 14.02
N GLN A 50 -21.18 6.92 12.84
CA GLN A 50 -20.20 7.67 12.06
C GLN A 50 -19.59 8.81 12.88
N LEU A 51 -20.39 9.48 13.72
CA LEU A 51 -19.92 10.55 14.59
C LEU A 51 -18.93 10.06 15.64
N ARG A 52 -19.15 8.86 16.20
CA ARG A 52 -18.22 8.24 17.14
C ARG A 52 -16.90 7.89 16.46
N THR A 53 -16.98 7.33 15.27
CA THR A 53 -15.81 7.02 14.44
C THR A 53 -15.02 8.28 14.10
N TYR A 54 -15.66 9.37 13.69
CA TYR A 54 -14.97 10.64 13.40
C TYR A 54 -14.31 11.26 14.64
N ARG A 55 -14.97 11.23 15.80
CA ARG A 55 -14.37 11.70 17.05
C ARG A 55 -13.15 10.89 17.43
N GLU A 56 -13.21 9.58 17.32
CA GLU A 56 -12.08 8.70 17.60
C GLU A 56 -10.91 8.97 16.64
N ILE A 57 -11.19 9.14 15.35
CA ILE A 57 -10.18 9.51 14.36
C ILE A 57 -9.50 10.81 14.78
N VAL A 58 -10.27 11.88 15.07
CA VAL A 58 -9.73 13.18 15.45
C VAL A 58 -8.89 13.09 16.73
N GLU A 59 -9.33 12.39 17.74
CA GLU A 59 -8.56 12.24 18.99
C GLU A 59 -7.24 11.49 18.78
N ARG A 60 -7.25 10.42 18.00
CA ARG A 60 -6.05 9.61 17.72
C ARG A 60 -5.07 10.31 16.77
N THR A 61 -5.54 11.27 15.96
CA THR A 61 -4.74 11.98 14.93
C THR A 61 -4.34 13.39 15.32
N ARG A 62 -4.69 13.86 16.51
CA ARG A 62 -4.39 15.23 16.99
C ARG A 62 -2.90 15.58 17.02
N ARG A 63 -2.03 14.59 17.18
CA ARG A 63 -0.59 14.78 17.29
C ARG A 63 0.11 14.02 16.18
N PRO A 64 1.20 14.56 15.65
CA PRO A 64 2.09 13.79 14.79
C PRO A 64 2.54 12.53 15.51
N ARG A 65 2.62 11.43 14.79
CA ARG A 65 3.07 10.14 15.29
C ARG A 65 4.35 9.76 14.55
N THR A 66 5.26 9.11 15.23
CA THR A 66 6.50 8.64 14.61
C THR A 66 6.59 7.15 14.77
N VAL A 67 6.98 6.46 13.72
CA VAL A 67 7.29 5.04 13.76
C VAL A 67 8.75 4.81 13.40
N GLU A 68 9.35 3.80 14.00
CA GLU A 68 10.62 3.23 13.58
C GLU A 68 10.31 2.05 12.66
N VAL A 69 10.81 2.11 11.43
CA VAL A 69 10.75 1.03 10.45
C VAL A 69 12.10 0.34 10.45
N ARG A 70 12.13 -0.90 10.90
CA ARG A 70 13.31 -1.76 10.88
C ARG A 70 13.28 -2.63 9.64
N THR A 71 14.37 -2.67 8.93
CA THR A 71 14.53 -3.43 7.69
C THR A 71 15.79 -4.25 7.71
N SER A 72 15.91 -5.21 6.81
CA SER A 72 17.14 -5.98 6.58
C SER A 72 18.37 -5.13 6.21
N ARG A 73 18.18 -3.84 5.89
CA ARG A 73 19.27 -2.89 5.52
C ARG A 73 19.52 -1.81 6.58
N GLY A 74 18.80 -1.86 7.71
CA GLY A 74 18.90 -0.87 8.78
C GLY A 74 17.55 -0.29 9.13
N SER A 75 17.54 0.79 9.93
CA SER A 75 16.31 1.39 10.43
C SER A 75 16.21 2.85 10.03
N PHE A 76 14.98 3.29 9.77
CA PHE A 76 14.67 4.71 9.56
C PHE A 76 13.43 5.10 10.37
N ARG A 77 13.26 6.40 10.62
CA ARG A 77 12.08 6.94 11.31
C ARG A 77 11.18 7.67 10.34
N LEU A 78 9.92 7.27 10.33
CA LEU A 78 8.86 7.87 9.54
C LEU A 78 7.93 8.65 10.48
N ARG A 79 7.88 9.98 10.34
CA ARG A 79 6.91 10.84 10.98
C ARG A 79 5.64 10.86 10.15
N LEU A 80 4.51 10.47 10.75
CA LEU A 80 3.21 10.45 10.12
C LEU A 80 2.51 11.80 10.28
N ASP A 81 2.03 12.39 9.20
CA ASP A 81 1.24 13.62 9.20
C ASP A 81 -0.25 13.29 9.27
N CYS A 82 -0.67 12.87 10.45
CA CYS A 82 -2.03 12.41 10.70
C CYS A 82 -3.09 13.52 10.55
N ALA A 83 -2.69 14.78 10.56
CA ALA A 83 -3.62 15.89 10.31
C ALA A 83 -3.99 16.02 8.83
N LEU A 84 -3.11 15.61 7.92
CA LEU A 84 -3.34 15.66 6.47
C LEU A 84 -3.99 14.39 5.91
N ALA A 85 -3.76 13.24 6.54
CA ALA A 85 -4.28 11.95 6.10
C ALA A 85 -4.69 11.09 7.32
N PRO A 86 -5.73 11.48 8.06
CA PRO A 86 -6.06 10.87 9.35
C PRO A 86 -6.44 9.39 9.24
N ARG A 87 -7.23 8.98 8.25
CA ARG A 87 -7.64 7.57 8.07
C ARG A 87 -6.48 6.71 7.62
N THR A 88 -5.66 7.22 6.70
CA THR A 88 -4.46 6.53 6.20
C THR A 88 -3.45 6.32 7.32
N CYS A 89 -3.18 7.35 8.13
CA CYS A 89 -2.29 7.23 9.28
C CYS A 89 -2.77 6.22 10.32
N LEU A 90 -4.08 6.25 10.66
CA LEU A 90 -4.63 5.29 11.63
C LEU A 90 -4.57 3.87 11.11
N ASN A 91 -4.95 3.66 9.86
CA ASN A 91 -4.84 2.37 9.21
C ASN A 91 -3.40 1.83 9.24
N PHE A 92 -2.43 2.68 8.88
CA PHE A 92 -1.02 2.31 8.92
C PHE A 92 -0.56 1.93 10.34
N LEU A 93 -0.93 2.72 11.35
CA LEU A 93 -0.61 2.46 12.76
C LEU A 93 -1.30 1.20 13.29
N ASP A 94 -2.56 0.99 12.95
CA ASP A 94 -3.33 -0.18 13.39
C ASP A 94 -2.77 -1.47 12.76
N LEU A 95 -2.39 -1.44 11.48
CA LEU A 95 -1.72 -2.56 10.82
C LEU A 95 -0.33 -2.82 11.41
N ALA A 96 0.45 -1.76 11.69
CA ALA A 96 1.75 -1.89 12.36
C ALA A 96 1.60 -2.48 13.77
N GLY A 97 0.61 -2.02 14.55
CA GLY A 97 0.31 -2.56 15.87
C GLY A 97 -0.17 -4.02 15.87
N GLN A 98 -0.69 -4.51 14.75
CA GLN A 98 -1.06 -5.91 14.53
C GLN A 98 0.08 -6.75 13.95
N HIS A 99 1.29 -6.20 13.84
CA HIS A 99 2.44 -6.87 13.21
C HIS A 99 2.21 -7.28 11.74
N PHE A 100 1.26 -6.61 11.06
CA PHE A 100 0.89 -6.94 9.69
C PHE A 100 2.06 -6.78 8.71
N TYR A 101 2.93 -5.82 8.95
CA TYR A 101 4.07 -5.51 8.07
C TYR A 101 5.29 -6.40 8.30
N ASP A 102 5.33 -7.14 9.41
CA ASP A 102 6.51 -7.94 9.79
C ASP A 102 6.78 -9.03 8.76
N GLY A 103 8.00 -9.06 8.25
CA GLY A 103 8.45 -10.00 7.24
C GLY A 103 8.03 -9.66 5.80
N LEU A 104 7.22 -8.62 5.56
CA LEU A 104 6.81 -8.23 4.21
C LEU A 104 7.99 -7.68 3.40
N LEU A 105 7.93 -7.91 2.09
CA LEU A 105 8.99 -7.51 1.18
C LEU A 105 8.83 -6.07 0.70
N PHE A 106 9.95 -5.42 0.42
CA PHE A 106 10.02 -4.36 -0.56
C PHE A 106 9.93 -5.01 -1.95
N HIS A 107 8.72 -5.26 -2.41
CA HIS A 107 8.45 -6.02 -3.63
C HIS A 107 8.73 -5.22 -4.91
N ARG A 108 8.87 -3.89 -4.79
CA ARG A 108 9.18 -2.99 -5.91
C ARG A 108 10.12 -1.89 -5.45
N VAL A 109 11.28 -1.83 -6.09
CA VAL A 109 12.26 -0.76 -5.90
C VAL A 109 12.62 -0.22 -7.27
N VAL A 110 12.46 1.08 -7.46
CA VAL A 110 12.81 1.78 -8.70
C VAL A 110 13.78 2.90 -8.32
N PRO A 111 15.05 2.83 -8.73
CA PRO A 111 16.03 3.87 -8.48
C PRO A 111 15.52 5.25 -8.89
N ASP A 112 15.89 6.28 -8.15
CA ASP A 112 15.46 7.67 -8.35
C ASP A 112 13.94 7.90 -8.37
N PHE A 113 13.16 6.89 -7.97
CA PHE A 113 11.71 6.99 -7.90
C PHE A 113 11.20 6.61 -6.52
N VAL A 114 10.98 5.30 -6.26
CA VAL A 114 10.38 4.85 -5.00
C VAL A 114 10.91 3.48 -4.54
N VAL A 115 10.81 3.25 -3.23
CA VAL A 115 10.75 1.91 -2.61
C VAL A 115 9.31 1.66 -2.18
N GLN A 116 8.75 0.49 -2.50
CA GLN A 116 7.35 0.14 -2.25
C GLN A 116 7.25 -1.19 -1.51
N ALA A 117 6.43 -1.21 -0.45
CA ALA A 117 6.20 -2.37 0.42
C ALA A 117 4.74 -2.45 0.88
N GLY A 118 4.44 -3.35 1.83
CA GLY A 118 3.13 -3.46 2.47
C GLY A 118 2.16 -4.39 1.74
N ASP A 119 2.65 -5.15 0.75
CA ASP A 119 1.89 -6.19 0.08
C ASP A 119 2.13 -7.55 0.76
N PRO A 120 1.12 -8.17 1.41
CA PRO A 120 1.27 -9.47 2.04
C PRO A 120 1.52 -10.62 1.06
N ARG A 121 1.31 -10.39 -0.24
CA ARG A 121 1.53 -11.37 -1.30
C ARG A 121 2.85 -11.15 -2.05
N GLY A 122 3.41 -9.95 -1.97
CA GLY A 122 4.65 -9.59 -2.64
C GLY A 122 4.57 -9.52 -4.17
N ASP A 123 3.37 -9.49 -4.75
CA ASP A 123 3.14 -9.45 -6.20
C ASP A 123 2.53 -8.12 -6.70
N GLY A 124 2.39 -7.14 -5.80
CA GLY A 124 1.80 -5.83 -6.07
C GLY A 124 0.27 -5.78 -6.00
N TYR A 125 -0.40 -6.88 -5.72
CA TYR A 125 -1.87 -6.99 -5.73
C TYR A 125 -2.48 -7.42 -4.38
N GLY A 126 -1.67 -7.64 -3.37
CA GLY A 126 -2.13 -7.94 -2.02
C GLY A 126 -2.55 -6.69 -1.26
N GLY A 127 -3.29 -6.91 -0.17
CA GLY A 127 -3.75 -5.83 0.70
C GLY A 127 -4.36 -6.39 1.98
N PRO A 128 -4.91 -5.53 2.85
CA PRO A 128 -5.42 -5.92 4.16
C PRO A 128 -6.83 -6.56 4.11
N GLY A 129 -7.40 -6.76 2.93
CA GLY A 129 -8.75 -7.31 2.75
C GLY A 129 -9.86 -6.25 2.65
N TYR A 130 -9.49 -4.98 2.64
CA TYR A 130 -10.38 -3.82 2.46
C TYR A 130 -9.65 -2.71 1.70
N VAL A 131 -10.37 -1.66 1.33
CA VAL A 131 -9.82 -0.46 0.68
C VAL A 131 -10.12 0.80 1.48
N LEU A 132 -9.27 1.81 1.30
CA LEU A 132 -9.41 3.15 1.85
C LEU A 132 -9.64 4.14 0.72
N GLY A 133 -10.55 5.07 0.93
CA GLY A 133 -10.69 6.24 0.06
C GLY A 133 -9.50 7.18 0.20
N ASP A 134 -9.17 7.85 -0.89
CA ASP A 134 -8.06 8.77 -0.97
C ASP A 134 -8.21 9.98 -0.02
N GLU A 135 -7.10 10.43 0.54
CA GLU A 135 -6.99 11.64 1.36
C GLU A 135 -5.98 12.59 0.69
N ILE A 136 -6.33 13.04 -0.52
CA ILE A 136 -5.46 13.91 -1.31
C ILE A 136 -5.24 15.22 -0.55
N ASN A 137 -3.97 15.61 -0.44
CA ASN A 137 -3.56 16.75 0.37
C ASN A 137 -2.42 17.55 -0.27
N ARG A 138 -1.96 18.62 0.42
CA ARG A 138 -0.98 19.57 -0.11
C ARG A 138 0.49 19.16 0.08
N LEU A 139 0.77 18.02 0.73
CA LEU A 139 2.15 17.57 0.91
C LEU A 139 2.77 17.23 -0.45
N ARG A 140 3.95 17.81 -0.71
CA ARG A 140 4.68 17.61 -1.96
C ARG A 140 5.58 16.40 -1.88
N TYR A 141 5.60 15.59 -2.92
CA TYR A 141 6.46 14.42 -3.01
C TYR A 141 7.92 14.79 -3.26
N ARG A 142 8.59 15.28 -2.19
CA ARG A 142 10.05 15.39 -2.10
C ARG A 142 10.65 14.03 -1.80
N ARG A 143 11.98 13.91 -1.79
CA ARG A 143 12.63 12.70 -1.27
C ARG A 143 12.17 12.41 0.17
N GLY A 144 11.91 11.14 0.47
CA GLY A 144 11.56 10.65 1.79
C GLY A 144 10.07 10.79 2.16
N ILE A 145 9.19 11.16 1.22
CA ILE A 145 7.74 11.23 1.49
C ILE A 145 7.11 9.85 1.31
N ALA A 146 6.34 9.45 2.32
CA ALA A 146 5.53 8.25 2.27
C ALA A 146 4.17 8.53 1.65
N GLY A 147 3.80 7.74 0.64
CA GLY A 147 2.52 7.79 -0.04
C GLY A 147 1.80 6.45 -0.06
N MET A 148 0.48 6.47 -0.11
CA MET A 148 -0.35 5.27 -0.26
C MET A 148 -0.29 4.80 -1.71
N ALA A 149 0.05 3.53 -1.93
CA ALA A 149 0.01 2.93 -3.25
C ALA A 149 -1.45 2.59 -3.64
N LEU A 150 -1.80 2.89 -4.89
CA LEU A 150 -3.15 2.75 -5.42
C LEU A 150 -3.15 1.87 -6.69
N ALA A 151 -4.24 1.14 -6.90
CA ALA A 151 -4.57 0.45 -8.15
C ALA A 151 -5.62 1.21 -8.97
N GLY A 152 -5.87 2.46 -8.63
CA GLY A 152 -6.86 3.40 -9.13
C GLY A 152 -7.38 4.27 -7.98
N PRO A 153 -8.26 5.24 -8.22
CA PRO A 153 -8.83 6.09 -7.17
C PRO A 153 -9.51 5.27 -6.08
N ASP A 154 -9.37 5.69 -4.83
CA ASP A 154 -10.04 5.09 -3.66
C ASP A 154 -9.73 3.60 -3.44
N THR A 155 -8.52 3.16 -3.81
CA THR A 155 -8.07 1.77 -3.65
C THR A 155 -6.92 1.61 -2.68
N GLY A 156 -6.67 2.59 -1.83
CA GLY A 156 -5.68 2.52 -0.75
C GLY A 156 -5.88 1.28 0.14
N GLY A 157 -4.82 0.79 0.76
CA GLY A 157 -4.89 -0.40 1.60
C GLY A 157 -3.73 -0.47 2.58
N SER A 158 -2.90 -1.49 2.45
CA SER A 158 -1.67 -1.64 3.24
C SER A 158 -0.41 -1.27 2.48
N GLN A 159 -0.46 -1.23 1.13
CA GLN A 159 0.73 -0.92 0.34
C GLN A 159 1.07 0.57 0.42
N PHE A 160 2.33 0.84 0.64
CA PHE A 160 2.87 2.20 0.67
C PHE A 160 4.19 2.28 -0.09
N PHE A 161 4.54 3.48 -0.52
CA PHE A 161 5.83 3.76 -1.12
C PHE A 161 6.51 4.94 -0.41
N ILE A 162 7.83 5.00 -0.50
CA ILE A 162 8.63 6.14 -0.05
C ILE A 162 9.45 6.62 -1.24
N THR A 163 9.40 7.93 -1.50
CA THR A 163 10.11 8.54 -2.63
C THR A 163 11.61 8.63 -2.39
N LEU A 164 12.41 8.27 -3.39
CA LEU A 164 13.88 8.35 -3.37
C LEU A 164 14.41 9.69 -3.92
N SER A 165 13.59 10.39 -4.69
CA SER A 165 13.87 11.73 -5.22
C SER A 165 12.56 12.53 -5.34
N PRO A 166 12.60 13.84 -5.67
CA PRO A 166 11.37 14.61 -5.90
C PRO A 166 10.52 14.06 -7.04
N GLN A 167 9.22 13.85 -6.78
CA GLN A 167 8.28 13.25 -7.73
C GLN A 167 7.03 14.14 -7.90
N PRO A 168 7.14 15.31 -8.51
CA PRO A 168 6.03 16.28 -8.57
C PRO A 168 4.81 15.76 -9.34
N HIS A 169 4.96 14.75 -10.19
CA HIS A 169 3.85 14.13 -10.91
C HIS A 169 2.94 13.27 -10.02
N LEU A 170 3.36 12.95 -8.78
CA LEU A 170 2.54 12.26 -7.79
C LEU A 170 1.71 13.25 -6.94
N ASP A 171 2.06 14.55 -6.99
CA ASP A 171 1.35 15.58 -6.22
C ASP A 171 -0.12 15.65 -6.61
N GLY A 172 -1.01 15.61 -5.63
CA GLY A 172 -2.45 15.67 -5.85
C GLY A 172 -3.06 14.39 -6.45
N GLY A 173 -2.28 13.36 -6.76
CA GLY A 173 -2.75 12.08 -7.28
C GLY A 173 -2.71 10.93 -6.29
N TYR A 174 -1.93 11.08 -5.23
CA TYR A 174 -1.76 10.06 -4.20
C TYR A 174 -1.83 10.66 -2.80
N THR A 175 -2.35 9.91 -1.84
CA THR A 175 -2.36 10.31 -0.43
C THR A 175 -0.95 10.30 0.13
N ALA A 176 -0.36 11.45 0.36
CA ALA A 176 0.88 11.58 1.13
C ALA A 176 0.55 11.60 2.62
N PHE A 177 1.22 10.76 3.43
CA PHE A 177 0.84 10.62 4.84
C PHE A 177 2.01 10.66 5.83
N GLY A 178 3.25 10.82 5.35
CA GLY A 178 4.40 10.89 6.24
C GLY A 178 5.69 11.30 5.55
N GLU A 179 6.73 11.52 6.36
CA GLU A 179 8.06 11.93 5.93
C GLU A 179 9.13 11.20 6.74
N VAL A 180 10.16 10.68 6.07
CA VAL A 180 11.34 10.12 6.72
C VAL A 180 12.14 11.25 7.35
N VAL A 181 12.30 11.19 8.67
CA VAL A 181 12.95 12.25 9.48
C VAL A 181 14.32 11.84 10.03
N ALA A 182 14.67 10.56 9.95
CA ALA A 182 15.98 10.03 10.33
C ALA A 182 16.25 8.72 9.60
N GLY A 183 17.52 8.40 9.31
CA GLY A 183 17.93 7.16 8.65
C GLY A 183 17.60 7.15 7.15
N ALA A 184 17.54 8.33 6.49
CA ALA A 184 17.18 8.40 5.07
C ALA A 184 18.18 7.70 4.13
N GLU A 185 19.41 7.48 4.59
CA GLU A 185 20.46 6.72 3.90
C GLU A 185 20.09 5.22 3.74
N VAL A 186 19.28 4.69 4.64
CA VAL A 186 18.79 3.31 4.55
C VAL A 186 17.93 3.09 3.31
N LEU A 187 17.19 4.13 2.88
CA LEU A 187 16.35 4.05 1.68
C LEU A 187 17.18 3.76 0.41
N ASP A 188 18.42 4.26 0.35
CA ASP A 188 19.31 4.04 -0.80
C ASP A 188 19.91 2.62 -0.82
N ALA A 189 19.92 1.95 0.34
CA ALA A 189 20.43 0.60 0.50
C ALA A 189 19.37 -0.48 0.29
N ILE A 190 18.08 -0.11 0.27
CA ILE A 190 16.98 -1.07 0.08
C ILE A 190 16.94 -1.55 -1.36
N GLU A 191 16.89 -2.87 -1.54
CA GLU A 191 16.74 -3.56 -2.82
C GLU A 191 15.43 -4.36 -2.86
N ALA A 192 14.98 -4.68 -4.06
CA ALA A 192 13.81 -5.55 -4.23
C ALA A 192 14.07 -6.93 -3.60
N GLY A 193 13.16 -7.36 -2.73
CA GLY A 193 13.30 -8.58 -1.94
C GLY A 193 13.81 -8.38 -0.51
N ASP A 194 14.29 -7.19 -0.16
CA ASP A 194 14.57 -6.84 1.24
C ASP A 194 13.27 -6.84 2.07
N ARG A 195 13.42 -6.96 3.39
CA ARG A 195 12.27 -7.17 4.29
C ARG A 195 12.09 -6.03 5.26
N ILE A 196 10.83 -5.76 5.59
CA ILE A 196 10.45 -5.06 6.80
C ILE A 196 10.56 -6.08 7.94
N GLU A 197 11.40 -5.82 8.94
CA GLU A 197 11.50 -6.65 10.14
C GLU A 197 10.41 -6.30 11.14
N SER A 198 10.16 -5.01 11.33
CA SER A 198 9.05 -4.51 12.15
C SER A 198 8.78 -3.02 11.89
N ILE A 199 7.55 -2.60 12.20
CA ILE A 199 7.17 -1.18 12.28
C ILE A 199 6.62 -0.93 13.66
N VAL A 200 7.28 -0.07 14.45
CA VAL A 200 6.91 0.18 15.84
C VAL A 200 6.75 1.68 16.08
N GLU A 201 5.66 2.06 16.73
CA GLU A 201 5.47 3.44 17.14
C GLU A 201 6.50 3.82 18.22
N VAL A 202 7.18 4.96 18.03
CA VAL A 202 8.14 5.53 18.99
C VAL A 202 7.59 6.82 19.58
N ARG A 203 7.89 7.03 20.87
CA ARG A 203 7.45 8.20 21.62
C ARG A 203 8.43 9.35 21.48
#